data_989a225616f76fe1bdd9c8796485cfe0
#
_entry.id   989a225616f76fe1bdd9c8796485cfe0
#
_cell.length_a   1.000
_cell.length_b   1.000
_cell.length_c   1.000
_cell.angle_alpha   90.00
_cell.angle_beta   90.00
_cell.angle_gamma   90.00
#
_symmetry.space_group_name_H-M   'P 1'
#
loop_
_entity.id
_entity.type
_entity.pdbx_description
1 polymer ?
#
loop_
_entity_poly.entity_id
_entity_poly.type
_entity_poly.pdbx_seq_one_letter_code
_entity_poly.pdbx_strand_id
1 'polypeptide(L)'
;MPENIKNVLSGEFHIKKFVLFTITLLITVLVWNLPIDTFGIEGLTVVQQRVIAIFVMAVLLWLTEAIPAWATSVTIIFVLLFCVSDSSFKFLQGSEGEYGQLLDSVGIMACFADPTIILFLGGFVLAIAATKSGLDVLMAKTMIKPFGKKSENVLLGFILITGIFSMFISNTATAAMMLTFLTPVFKALPANGKGRIALTMAIPIGANLGGMGTPIGTPPNAFAFKVLNDPAGLDMGISFGQWMMFMCPLVIFLLVLAWFIILKIFPFTKKTIELQIEGDVKHNWRTVVVAVTFFVTILLWIFGKQLGVNANTTAMLPIAVFAFTGVITAKDLQMIDWAVIWMVAGGFALGLAMNGTGLAENAVKSIPFGQLNPIVILVISGLVCFALSNFISNTATAALLIPILTVVCQGMGDSLGIIGGTPTVLIGIAVAASCAMSLPISTPPNAIAYSTGLIQQKDMAKIGVIVGLLGLAIGYAMLICIGKMDMIAG
;
A
#
# COMPACT_ATOMS: atom_id res chain seq x y z
N MET A 1 28.03 -1.17 -5.90
CA MET A 1 26.96 -1.72 -6.72
C MET A 1 26.22 -2.74 -5.88
N PRO A 2 24.90 -2.64 -5.67
CA PRO A 2 24.15 -3.63 -4.94
C PRO A 2 24.27 -5.01 -5.62
N GLU A 3 24.32 -6.06 -4.82
CA GLU A 3 24.51 -7.44 -5.28
C GLU A 3 23.45 -7.87 -6.31
N ASN A 4 22.24 -7.34 -6.19
CA ASN A 4 21.16 -7.54 -7.17
C ASN A 4 21.48 -7.03 -8.59
N ILE A 5 22.27 -5.96 -8.73
CA ILE A 5 22.66 -5.44 -10.06
C ILE A 5 23.79 -6.29 -10.65
N LYS A 6 24.68 -6.84 -9.82
CA LYS A 6 25.69 -7.80 -10.27
C LYS A 6 25.05 -9.08 -10.80
N ASN A 7 24.03 -9.60 -10.13
CA ASN A 7 23.31 -10.83 -10.54
C ASN A 7 22.49 -10.64 -11.81
N VAL A 8 21.96 -9.44 -12.06
CA VAL A 8 21.28 -9.12 -13.34
C VAL A 8 22.27 -9.00 -14.50
N LEU A 9 23.49 -8.48 -14.22
CA LEU A 9 24.56 -8.33 -15.22
C LEU A 9 25.38 -9.64 -15.46
N SER A 10 25.35 -10.59 -14.47
CA SER A 10 26.05 -11.86 -14.59
C SER A 10 25.33 -12.90 -15.44
N GLY A 11 24.08 -12.64 -15.83
CA GLY A 11 23.30 -13.57 -16.65
C GLY A 11 23.01 -14.92 -15.96
N GLU A 12 23.09 -15.00 -14.63
CA GLU A 12 22.74 -16.21 -13.91
C GLU A 12 21.25 -16.51 -14.04
N PHE A 13 20.96 -17.51 -14.84
CA PHE A 13 19.63 -18.00 -15.09
C PHE A 13 19.11 -18.71 -13.84
N HIS A 14 18.23 -18.05 -13.08
CA HIS A 14 17.62 -18.64 -11.91
C HIS A 14 16.62 -19.73 -12.30
N ILE A 15 17.08 -20.95 -12.46
CA ILE A 15 16.29 -22.12 -12.88
C ILE A 15 14.97 -22.21 -12.09
N LYS A 16 15.00 -21.99 -10.76
CA LYS A 16 13.79 -22.02 -9.95
C LYS A 16 12.73 -20.99 -10.38
N LYS A 17 13.13 -19.76 -10.64
CA LYS A 17 12.21 -18.69 -11.09
C LYS A 17 11.67 -19.00 -12.48
N PHE A 18 12.50 -19.50 -13.37
CA PHE A 18 12.09 -19.91 -14.70
C PHE A 18 11.08 -21.07 -14.66
N VAL A 19 11.32 -22.08 -13.82
CA VAL A 19 10.39 -23.20 -13.63
C VAL A 19 9.04 -22.70 -13.10
N LEU A 20 9.03 -21.82 -12.07
CA LEU A 20 7.81 -21.23 -11.52
C LEU A 20 7.06 -20.40 -12.56
N PHE A 21 7.77 -19.60 -13.35
CA PHE A 21 7.20 -18.84 -14.46
C PHE A 21 6.55 -19.75 -15.51
N THR A 22 7.26 -20.81 -15.92
CA THR A 22 6.76 -21.78 -16.89
C THR A 22 5.52 -22.52 -16.38
N ILE A 23 5.54 -22.94 -15.10
CA ILE A 23 4.37 -23.58 -14.47
C ILE A 23 3.17 -22.61 -14.46
N THR A 24 3.40 -21.34 -14.12
CA THR A 24 2.36 -20.32 -14.14
C THR A 24 1.74 -20.19 -15.53
N LEU A 25 2.56 -20.10 -16.58
CA LEU A 25 2.06 -20.03 -17.95
C LEU A 25 1.26 -21.28 -18.35
N LEU A 26 1.72 -22.47 -17.98
CA LEU A 26 1.01 -23.71 -18.25
C LEU A 26 -0.36 -23.76 -17.57
N ILE A 27 -0.44 -23.33 -16.29
CA ILE A 27 -1.71 -23.24 -15.56
C ILE A 27 -2.62 -22.20 -16.22
N THR A 28 -2.08 -21.05 -16.62
CA THR A 28 -2.85 -20.00 -17.31
C THR A 28 -3.44 -20.53 -18.61
N VAL A 29 -2.64 -21.22 -19.44
CA VAL A 29 -3.10 -21.83 -20.70
C VAL A 29 -4.13 -22.92 -20.43
N LEU A 30 -3.96 -23.71 -19.36
CA LEU A 30 -4.95 -24.71 -18.95
C LEU A 30 -6.29 -24.04 -18.63
N VAL A 31 -6.30 -23.03 -17.73
CA VAL A 31 -7.52 -22.30 -17.33
C VAL A 31 -8.18 -21.62 -18.53
N TRP A 32 -7.38 -21.09 -19.46
CA TRP A 32 -7.85 -20.46 -20.69
C TRP A 32 -8.63 -21.42 -21.61
N ASN A 33 -8.28 -22.71 -21.59
CA ASN A 33 -8.84 -23.71 -22.49
C ASN A 33 -9.79 -24.71 -21.79
N LEU A 34 -10.10 -24.52 -20.49
CA LEU A 34 -11.11 -25.35 -19.81
C LEU A 34 -12.49 -25.15 -20.45
N PRO A 35 -13.36 -26.16 -20.43
CA PRO A 35 -14.77 -25.96 -20.76
C PRO A 35 -15.40 -24.89 -19.87
N ILE A 36 -16.17 -23.98 -20.45
CA ILE A 36 -16.80 -22.85 -19.73
C ILE A 36 -17.64 -23.33 -18.54
N ASP A 37 -18.36 -24.44 -18.69
CA ASP A 37 -19.21 -25.01 -17.63
C ASP A 37 -18.42 -25.44 -16.39
N THR A 38 -17.10 -25.63 -16.50
CA THR A 38 -16.22 -26.02 -15.38
C THR A 38 -16.20 -24.99 -14.26
N PHE A 39 -16.47 -23.73 -14.56
CA PHE A 39 -16.40 -22.62 -13.60
C PHE A 39 -17.66 -22.47 -12.73
N GLY A 40 -18.78 -23.12 -13.11
CA GLY A 40 -20.03 -23.03 -12.37
C GLY A 40 -20.63 -21.62 -12.31
N ILE A 41 -20.25 -20.74 -13.24
CA ILE A 41 -20.76 -19.37 -13.36
C ILE A 41 -21.76 -19.35 -14.52
N GLU A 42 -23.02 -19.06 -14.22
CA GLU A 42 -24.08 -18.98 -15.23
C GLU A 42 -23.82 -17.83 -16.21
N GLY A 43 -23.95 -18.09 -17.51
CA GLY A 43 -23.73 -17.10 -18.55
C GLY A 43 -22.29 -16.65 -18.72
N LEU A 44 -21.30 -17.43 -18.25
CA LEU A 44 -19.89 -17.15 -18.42
C LEU A 44 -19.55 -17.12 -19.92
N THR A 45 -18.90 -16.04 -20.37
CA THR A 45 -18.49 -15.86 -21.77
C THR A 45 -17.01 -16.19 -21.95
N VAL A 46 -16.58 -16.39 -23.21
CA VAL A 46 -15.17 -16.66 -23.55
C VAL A 46 -14.25 -15.53 -23.09
N VAL A 47 -14.67 -14.27 -23.24
CA VAL A 47 -13.92 -13.09 -22.77
C VAL A 47 -13.74 -13.13 -21.25
N GLN A 48 -14.81 -13.44 -20.52
CA GLN A 48 -14.76 -13.55 -19.04
C GLN A 48 -13.87 -14.70 -18.58
N GLN A 49 -13.90 -15.85 -19.27
CA GLN A 49 -12.97 -16.96 -19.01
C GLN A 49 -11.51 -16.54 -19.16
N ARG A 50 -11.19 -15.75 -20.20
CA ARG A 50 -9.84 -15.20 -20.38
C ARG A 50 -9.44 -14.26 -19.25
N VAL A 51 -10.37 -13.44 -18.77
CA VAL A 51 -10.13 -12.59 -17.60
C VAL A 51 -9.84 -13.45 -16.37
N ILE A 52 -10.55 -14.55 -16.15
CA ILE A 52 -10.25 -15.50 -15.06
C ILE A 52 -8.84 -16.08 -15.23
N ALA A 53 -8.46 -16.50 -16.44
CA ALA A 53 -7.11 -17.02 -16.69
C ALA A 53 -6.01 -15.98 -16.42
N ILE A 54 -6.22 -14.72 -16.83
CA ILE A 54 -5.31 -13.60 -16.57
C ILE A 54 -5.26 -13.33 -15.04
N PHE A 55 -6.39 -13.40 -14.35
CA PHE A 55 -6.43 -13.25 -12.90
C PHE A 55 -5.62 -14.34 -12.21
N VAL A 56 -5.78 -15.61 -12.59
CA VAL A 56 -4.99 -16.75 -12.08
C VAL A 56 -3.50 -16.55 -12.35
N MET A 57 -3.13 -16.09 -13.55
CA MET A 57 -1.76 -15.73 -13.89
C MET A 57 -1.21 -14.66 -12.96
N ALA A 58 -1.95 -13.58 -12.74
CA ALA A 58 -1.56 -12.48 -11.85
C ALA A 58 -1.32 -12.97 -10.42
N VAL A 59 -2.26 -13.75 -9.88
CA VAL A 59 -2.16 -14.38 -8.55
C VAL A 59 -0.89 -15.20 -8.42
N LEU A 60 -0.65 -16.13 -9.35
CA LEU A 60 0.50 -17.03 -9.30
C LEU A 60 1.82 -16.28 -9.46
N LEU A 61 1.90 -15.29 -10.35
CA LEU A 61 3.12 -14.48 -10.52
C LEU A 61 3.41 -13.60 -9.29
N TRP A 62 2.38 -12.99 -8.67
CA TRP A 62 2.58 -12.21 -7.45
C TRP A 62 2.93 -13.10 -6.24
N LEU A 63 2.31 -14.27 -6.10
CA LEU A 63 2.59 -15.20 -5.00
C LEU A 63 3.99 -15.83 -5.10
N THR A 64 4.41 -16.18 -6.31
CA THR A 64 5.69 -16.88 -6.52
C THR A 64 6.89 -15.95 -6.68
N GLU A 65 6.62 -14.65 -6.98
CA GLU A 65 7.66 -13.67 -7.37
C GLU A 65 8.61 -14.21 -8.45
N ALA A 66 8.06 -15.05 -9.34
CA ALA A 66 8.82 -15.59 -10.48
C ALA A 66 9.39 -14.46 -11.36
N ILE A 67 8.63 -13.38 -11.51
CA ILE A 67 9.07 -12.09 -12.05
C ILE A 67 8.79 -10.98 -11.02
N PRO A 68 9.45 -9.81 -11.10
CA PRO A 68 9.17 -8.70 -10.21
C PRO A 68 7.69 -8.29 -10.23
N ALA A 69 7.13 -7.91 -9.09
CA ALA A 69 5.70 -7.62 -8.96
C ALA A 69 5.21 -6.52 -9.93
N TRP A 70 6.02 -5.48 -10.19
CA TRP A 70 5.71 -4.46 -11.20
C TRP A 70 5.68 -5.03 -12.63
N ALA A 71 6.55 -6.00 -12.94
CA ALA A 71 6.58 -6.65 -14.24
C ALA A 71 5.33 -7.52 -14.44
N THR A 72 4.83 -8.16 -13.37
CA THR A 72 3.52 -8.85 -13.39
C THR A 72 2.41 -7.89 -13.79
N SER A 73 2.38 -6.70 -13.22
CA SER A 73 1.37 -5.69 -13.52
C SER A 73 1.45 -5.20 -14.97
N VAL A 74 2.65 -4.97 -15.49
CA VAL A 74 2.85 -4.68 -16.93
C VAL A 74 2.35 -5.83 -17.79
N THR A 75 2.62 -7.08 -17.39
CA THR A 75 2.16 -8.29 -18.11
C THR A 75 0.63 -8.40 -18.11
N ILE A 76 -0.04 -8.04 -17.00
CA ILE A 76 -1.51 -8.00 -16.93
C ILE A 76 -2.05 -7.03 -18.00
N ILE A 77 -1.57 -5.78 -17.99
CA ILE A 77 -1.99 -4.76 -18.96
C ILE A 77 -1.75 -5.24 -20.39
N PHE A 78 -0.55 -5.79 -20.66
CA PHE A 78 -0.18 -6.33 -21.96
C PHE A 78 -1.15 -7.43 -22.42
N VAL A 79 -1.40 -8.45 -21.58
CA VAL A 79 -2.26 -9.56 -21.95
C VAL A 79 -3.72 -9.12 -22.11
N LEU A 80 -4.21 -8.19 -21.29
CA LEU A 80 -5.55 -7.62 -21.43
C LEU A 80 -5.69 -6.90 -22.78
N LEU A 81 -4.72 -6.07 -23.16
CA LEU A 81 -4.75 -5.36 -24.45
C LEU A 81 -4.72 -6.31 -25.65
N PHE A 82 -3.88 -7.33 -25.63
CA PHE A 82 -3.68 -8.20 -26.80
C PHE A 82 -4.69 -9.35 -26.91
N CYS A 83 -5.39 -9.69 -25.81
CA CYS A 83 -6.24 -10.88 -25.76
C CYS A 83 -7.71 -10.62 -25.42
N VAL A 84 -8.04 -9.48 -24.78
CA VAL A 84 -9.39 -9.24 -24.21
C VAL A 84 -9.98 -7.90 -24.66
N SER A 85 -9.19 -7.01 -25.28
CA SER A 85 -9.67 -5.70 -25.71
C SER A 85 -10.20 -5.70 -27.14
N ASP A 86 -10.88 -4.60 -27.48
CA ASP A 86 -11.30 -4.27 -28.85
C ASP A 86 -10.12 -4.13 -29.83
N SER A 87 -8.91 -3.91 -29.32
CA SER A 87 -7.64 -3.84 -30.05
C SER A 87 -6.85 -5.15 -30.02
N SER A 88 -7.46 -6.25 -29.57
CA SER A 88 -6.83 -7.57 -29.51
C SER A 88 -6.63 -8.19 -30.90
N PHE A 89 -5.85 -9.29 -30.95
CA PHE A 89 -5.68 -10.02 -32.20
C PHE A 89 -7.02 -10.47 -32.80
N LYS A 90 -7.25 -10.24 -34.07
CA LYS A 90 -8.52 -10.58 -34.80
C LYS A 90 -8.97 -12.00 -34.60
N PHE A 91 -8.04 -12.98 -34.58
CA PHE A 91 -8.36 -14.38 -34.31
C PHE A 91 -8.81 -14.66 -32.88
N LEU A 92 -8.62 -13.71 -31.97
CA LEU A 92 -9.13 -13.74 -30.60
C LEU A 92 -10.41 -12.92 -30.44
N GLN A 93 -10.94 -12.32 -31.47
CA GLN A 93 -12.22 -11.59 -31.48
C GLN A 93 -13.29 -12.49 -32.09
N GLY A 94 -14.39 -12.65 -31.37
CA GLY A 94 -15.59 -13.35 -31.85
C GLY A 94 -16.77 -12.42 -31.99
N SER A 95 -17.89 -12.95 -32.50
CA SER A 95 -19.18 -12.22 -32.48
C SER A 95 -19.73 -12.05 -31.09
N GLU A 96 -20.44 -10.95 -30.88
CA GLU A 96 -21.05 -10.63 -29.58
C GLU A 96 -21.90 -11.75 -28.96
N GLY A 97 -22.35 -12.28 -28.37
CA GLY A 97 -23.16 -13.40 -27.88
C GLY A 97 -22.38 -14.26 -26.90
N GLU A 98 -22.13 -15.52 -27.26
CA GLU A 98 -21.38 -16.48 -26.42
C GLU A 98 -19.94 -16.04 -26.18
N TYR A 99 -19.40 -15.18 -27.05
CA TYR A 99 -18.02 -14.70 -26.91
C TYR A 99 -17.87 -13.67 -25.80
N GLY A 100 -18.84 -12.77 -25.63
CA GLY A 100 -18.87 -11.73 -24.62
C GLY A 100 -18.32 -10.37 -25.06
N GLN A 101 -18.45 -9.39 -24.19
CA GLN A 101 -18.04 -8.00 -24.43
C GLN A 101 -16.53 -7.83 -24.30
N LEU A 102 -15.89 -7.29 -25.35
CA LEU A 102 -14.48 -6.89 -25.31
C LEU A 102 -14.32 -5.60 -24.48
N LEU A 103 -13.16 -5.46 -23.85
CA LEU A 103 -12.80 -4.26 -23.11
C LEU A 103 -12.39 -3.14 -24.07
N ASP A 104 -12.68 -1.90 -23.69
CA ASP A 104 -12.11 -0.72 -24.34
C ASP A 104 -10.59 -0.65 -24.07
N SER A 105 -9.79 -0.70 -25.13
CA SER A 105 -8.34 -0.62 -25.05
C SER A 105 -7.86 0.73 -24.50
N VAL A 106 -8.57 1.81 -24.79
CA VAL A 106 -8.29 3.16 -24.24
C VAL A 106 -8.52 3.15 -22.74
N GLY A 107 -9.60 2.53 -22.27
CA GLY A 107 -9.88 2.37 -20.83
C GLY A 107 -8.80 1.58 -20.10
N ILE A 108 -8.28 0.48 -20.70
CA ILE A 108 -7.18 -0.28 -20.10
C ILE A 108 -5.92 0.59 -19.98
N MET A 109 -5.56 1.33 -21.02
CA MET A 109 -4.39 2.23 -20.99
C MET A 109 -4.60 3.41 -20.03
N ALA A 110 -5.82 3.91 -19.90
CA ALA A 110 -6.19 5.00 -18.99
C ALA A 110 -6.01 4.60 -17.51
N CYS A 111 -5.96 3.32 -17.16
CA CYS A 111 -5.62 2.88 -15.80
C CYS A 111 -4.27 3.40 -15.32
N PHE A 112 -3.31 3.67 -16.22
CA PHE A 112 -2.03 4.28 -15.88
C PHE A 112 -2.15 5.79 -15.56
N ALA A 113 -3.18 6.45 -16.06
CA ALA A 113 -3.47 7.87 -15.80
C ALA A 113 -4.65 8.07 -14.84
N ASP A 114 -5.02 7.04 -14.08
CA ASP A 114 -6.09 7.13 -13.08
C ASP A 114 -5.82 8.29 -12.10
N PRO A 115 -6.83 9.06 -11.71
CA PRO A 115 -6.69 10.16 -10.76
C PRO A 115 -5.97 9.76 -9.45
N THR A 116 -6.13 8.53 -8.99
CA THR A 116 -5.42 8.01 -7.81
C THR A 116 -3.91 7.89 -8.06
N ILE A 117 -3.48 7.56 -9.28
CA ILE A 117 -2.06 7.56 -9.65
C ILE A 117 -1.49 8.98 -9.64
N ILE A 118 -2.24 9.97 -10.12
CA ILE A 118 -1.85 11.38 -10.02
C ILE A 118 -1.69 11.80 -8.55
N LEU A 119 -2.58 11.32 -7.67
CA LEU A 119 -2.48 11.55 -6.23
C LEU A 119 -1.15 11.01 -5.67
N PHE A 120 -0.73 9.79 -6.08
CA PHE A 120 0.56 9.22 -5.70
C PHE A 120 1.75 10.01 -6.25
N LEU A 121 1.70 10.42 -7.52
CA LEU A 121 2.76 11.23 -8.14
C LEU A 121 2.96 12.54 -7.39
N GLY A 122 1.86 13.21 -6.99
CA GLY A 122 1.93 14.42 -6.15
C GLY A 122 2.60 14.15 -4.80
N GLY A 123 2.25 13.04 -4.15
CA GLY A 123 2.87 12.59 -2.90
C GLY A 123 4.36 12.30 -3.05
N PHE A 124 4.77 11.58 -4.10
CA PHE A 124 6.19 11.29 -4.37
C PHE A 124 7.00 12.57 -4.66
N VAL A 125 6.47 13.46 -5.49
CA VAL A 125 7.11 14.74 -5.78
C VAL A 125 7.25 15.60 -4.52
N LEU A 126 6.23 15.61 -3.67
CA LEU A 126 6.25 16.31 -2.39
C LEU A 126 7.35 15.74 -1.46
N ALA A 127 7.44 14.42 -1.37
CA ALA A 127 8.44 13.71 -0.57
C ALA A 127 9.88 13.98 -1.07
N ILE A 128 10.09 13.87 -2.38
CA ILE A 128 11.40 14.15 -3.02
C ILE A 128 11.83 15.59 -2.76
N ALA A 129 10.92 16.55 -2.90
CA ALA A 129 11.21 17.96 -2.62
C ALA A 129 11.55 18.21 -1.16
N ALA A 130 10.82 17.59 -0.22
CA ALA A 130 11.09 17.67 1.21
C ALA A 130 12.50 17.17 1.55
N THR A 131 12.88 16.00 1.03
CA THR A 131 14.22 15.44 1.24
C THR A 131 15.31 16.27 0.59
N LYS A 132 15.11 16.70 -0.65
CA LYS A 132 16.08 17.51 -1.39
C LYS A 132 16.36 18.89 -0.75
N SER A 133 15.32 19.47 -0.14
CA SER A 133 15.42 20.76 0.55
C SER A 133 15.91 20.66 2.00
N GLY A 134 15.96 19.44 2.58
CA GLY A 134 16.25 19.21 3.99
C GLY A 134 15.09 19.59 4.93
N LEU A 135 13.88 19.77 4.39
CA LEU A 135 12.69 20.07 5.20
C LEU A 135 12.36 18.92 6.15
N ASP A 136 12.52 17.68 5.68
CA ASP A 136 12.35 16.45 6.47
C ASP A 136 13.29 16.44 7.70
N VAL A 137 14.55 16.79 7.52
CA VAL A 137 15.53 16.92 8.60
C VAL A 137 15.13 18.01 9.59
N LEU A 138 14.70 19.20 9.10
CA LEU A 138 14.24 20.32 9.93
C LEU A 138 13.03 19.90 10.77
N MET A 139 12.05 19.26 10.12
CA MET A 139 10.84 18.77 10.81
C MET A 139 11.21 17.73 11.87
N ALA A 140 12.03 16.73 11.56
CA ALA A 140 12.46 15.72 12.52
C ALA A 140 13.17 16.34 13.74
N LYS A 141 14.11 17.26 13.50
CA LYS A 141 14.81 17.99 14.58
C LYS A 141 13.87 18.78 15.48
N THR A 142 12.86 19.39 14.88
CA THR A 142 11.90 20.22 15.63
C THR A 142 10.93 19.36 16.42
N MET A 143 10.41 18.31 15.79
CA MET A 143 9.40 17.42 16.37
C MET A 143 9.94 16.53 17.50
N ILE A 144 11.26 16.21 17.51
CA ILE A 144 11.84 15.36 18.55
C ILE A 144 12.09 16.12 19.87
N LYS A 145 12.28 17.45 19.81
CA LYS A 145 12.63 18.29 20.99
C LYS A 145 11.66 18.16 22.15
N PRO A 146 10.33 18.15 21.96
CA PRO A 146 9.36 18.05 23.05
C PRO A 146 9.46 16.76 23.86
N PHE A 147 10.02 15.68 23.30
CA PHE A 147 10.16 14.39 23.98
C PHE A 147 11.29 14.37 25.04
N GLY A 148 12.16 15.37 25.04
CA GLY A 148 13.23 15.54 26.02
C GLY A 148 14.30 14.45 25.94
N LYS A 149 14.94 14.14 27.09
CA LYS A 149 16.11 13.26 27.14
C LYS A 149 15.85 11.87 27.74
N LYS A 150 14.66 11.59 28.28
CA LYS A 150 14.34 10.25 28.83
C LYS A 150 14.29 9.23 27.70
N SER A 151 14.99 8.10 27.85
CA SER A 151 15.11 7.08 26.80
C SER A 151 13.77 6.57 26.28
N GLU A 152 12.80 6.40 27.21
CA GLU A 152 11.44 5.96 26.86
C GLU A 152 10.71 7.00 26.01
N ASN A 153 10.82 8.27 26.34
CA ASN A 153 10.20 9.36 25.60
C ASN A 153 10.88 9.57 24.24
N VAL A 154 12.21 9.38 24.16
CA VAL A 154 12.94 9.40 22.89
C VAL A 154 12.42 8.31 21.97
N LEU A 155 12.19 7.09 22.48
CA LEU A 155 11.58 6.02 21.72
C LEU A 155 10.18 6.42 21.23
N LEU A 156 9.34 7.01 22.08
CA LEU A 156 8.02 7.50 21.70
C LEU A 156 8.12 8.57 20.60
N GLY A 157 9.07 9.49 20.73
CA GLY A 157 9.33 10.51 19.73
C GLY A 157 9.69 9.89 18.37
N PHE A 158 10.62 8.95 18.35
CA PHE A 158 11.03 8.32 17.10
C PHE A 158 9.89 7.55 16.44
N ILE A 159 9.10 6.76 17.17
CA ILE A 159 8.01 5.99 16.58
C ILE A 159 6.89 6.91 16.06
N LEU A 160 6.51 7.95 16.82
CA LEU A 160 5.47 8.91 16.41
C LEU A 160 5.90 9.74 15.20
N ILE A 161 7.13 10.28 15.20
CA ILE A 161 7.65 11.10 14.12
C ILE A 161 7.77 10.24 12.84
N THR A 162 8.28 9.02 12.96
CA THR A 162 8.34 8.07 11.84
C THR A 162 6.95 7.81 11.28
N GLY A 163 5.95 7.59 12.16
CA GLY A 163 4.56 7.40 11.73
C GLY A 163 4.00 8.60 11.00
N ILE A 164 4.18 9.82 11.54
CA ILE A 164 3.71 11.06 10.91
C ILE A 164 4.35 11.29 9.54
N PHE A 165 5.65 11.07 9.40
CA PHE A 165 6.32 11.21 8.10
C PHE A 165 5.82 10.17 7.11
N SER A 166 5.62 8.95 7.56
CA SER A 166 5.16 7.85 6.71
C SER A 166 3.72 8.01 6.21
N MET A 167 2.95 8.92 6.79
CA MET A 167 1.64 9.31 6.24
C MET A 167 1.74 10.01 4.88
N PHE A 168 2.84 10.74 4.63
CA PHE A 168 3.00 11.62 3.47
C PHE A 168 4.24 11.31 2.63
N ILE A 169 5.19 10.56 3.19
CA ILE A 169 6.44 10.14 2.55
C ILE A 169 6.40 8.61 2.49
N SER A 170 6.98 8.00 1.45
CA SER A 170 7.01 6.55 1.35
C SER A 170 7.62 5.90 2.59
N ASN A 171 7.06 4.77 3.03
CA ASN A 171 7.53 4.03 4.20
C ASN A 171 9.03 3.73 4.14
N THR A 172 9.53 3.40 2.94
CA THR A 172 10.93 3.08 2.67
C THR A 172 11.84 4.28 2.90
N ALA A 173 11.50 5.43 2.31
CA ALA A 173 12.29 6.65 2.44
C ALA A 173 12.28 7.16 3.89
N THR A 174 11.11 7.14 4.53
CA THR A 174 10.96 7.49 5.96
C THR A 174 11.83 6.61 6.84
N ALA A 175 11.81 5.29 6.64
CA ALA A 175 12.63 4.38 7.44
C ALA A 175 14.13 4.61 7.24
N ALA A 176 14.59 4.77 6.01
CA ALA A 176 15.98 5.03 5.71
C ALA A 176 16.49 6.33 6.37
N MET A 177 15.70 7.42 6.26
CA MET A 177 16.01 8.70 6.87
C MET A 177 16.06 8.59 8.40
N MET A 178 15.03 8.03 9.02
CA MET A 178 14.94 7.95 10.47
C MET A 178 15.99 7.03 11.09
N LEU A 179 16.40 5.95 10.41
CA LEU A 179 17.53 5.10 10.84
C LEU A 179 18.86 5.85 10.80
N THR A 180 19.04 6.75 9.81
CA THR A 180 20.23 7.62 9.76
C THR A 180 20.29 8.53 10.99
N PHE A 181 19.15 9.07 11.44
CA PHE A 181 19.08 9.91 12.66
C PHE A 181 19.34 9.11 13.93
N LEU A 182 19.19 7.79 13.93
CA LEU A 182 19.55 6.96 15.08
C LEU A 182 21.05 6.71 15.21
N THR A 183 21.85 6.91 14.17
CA THR A 183 23.29 6.64 14.19
C THR A 183 24.02 7.37 15.35
N PRO A 184 23.86 8.68 15.58
CA PRO A 184 24.48 9.35 16.72
C PRO A 184 23.84 8.91 18.07
N VAL A 185 22.57 8.54 18.09
CA VAL A 185 21.87 8.04 19.28
C VAL A 185 22.46 6.71 19.73
N PHE A 186 22.80 5.83 18.79
CA PHE A 186 23.43 4.54 19.08
C PHE A 186 24.81 4.68 19.74
N LYS A 187 25.58 5.73 19.39
CA LYS A 187 26.86 6.02 20.07
C LYS A 187 26.69 6.29 21.56
N ALA A 188 25.55 6.83 21.96
CA ALA A 188 25.22 7.15 23.36
C ALA A 188 24.68 5.95 24.15
N LEU A 189 24.37 4.81 23.50
CA LEU A 189 23.82 3.61 24.13
C LEU A 189 24.84 2.48 24.19
N PRO A 190 24.78 1.59 25.22
CA PRO A 190 25.62 0.42 25.30
C PRO A 190 25.53 -0.44 24.03
N ALA A 191 26.68 -0.96 23.54
CA ALA A 191 26.74 -1.70 22.27
C ALA A 191 25.79 -2.91 22.24
N ASN A 192 25.67 -3.66 23.33
CA ASN A 192 24.81 -4.84 23.45
C ASN A 192 23.49 -4.53 24.21
N GLY A 193 23.11 -3.25 24.31
CA GLY A 193 21.92 -2.83 25.06
C GLY A 193 20.63 -3.07 24.28
N LYS A 194 19.59 -3.59 24.94
CA LYS A 194 18.25 -3.78 24.38
C LYS A 194 17.64 -2.47 23.84
N GLY A 195 18.09 -1.31 24.33
CA GLY A 195 17.63 0.00 23.85
C GLY A 195 17.97 0.28 22.38
N ARG A 196 19.08 -0.29 21.86
CA ARG A 196 19.37 -0.20 20.42
C ARG A 196 18.36 -0.98 19.58
N ILE A 197 18.01 -2.19 20.05
CA ILE A 197 16.97 -3.02 19.42
C ILE A 197 15.64 -2.26 19.43
N ALA A 198 15.26 -1.69 20.60
CA ALA A 198 14.02 -0.93 20.73
C ALA A 198 13.91 0.23 19.74
N LEU A 199 14.94 1.08 19.66
CA LEU A 199 14.96 2.21 18.73
C LEU A 199 14.98 1.77 17.26
N THR A 200 15.74 0.73 16.92
CA THR A 200 15.77 0.19 15.56
C THR A 200 14.41 -0.37 15.16
N MET A 201 13.73 -1.09 16.06
CA MET A 201 12.38 -1.64 15.82
C MET A 201 11.29 -0.57 15.72
N ALA A 202 11.44 0.55 16.41
CA ALA A 202 10.48 1.66 16.35
C ALA A 202 10.32 2.23 14.93
N ILE A 203 11.39 2.20 14.13
CA ILE A 203 11.38 2.79 12.79
C ILE A 203 10.50 2.00 11.80
N PRO A 204 10.74 0.70 11.53
CA PRO A 204 9.89 -0.04 10.59
C PRO A 204 8.44 -0.13 11.07
N ILE A 205 8.21 -0.29 12.38
CA ILE A 205 6.86 -0.33 12.94
C ILE A 205 6.17 1.03 12.78
N GLY A 206 6.88 2.12 13.11
CA GLY A 206 6.38 3.47 12.91
C GLY A 206 6.03 3.76 11.44
N ALA A 207 6.90 3.34 10.51
CA ALA A 207 6.68 3.54 9.09
C ALA A 207 5.47 2.73 8.56
N ASN A 208 5.39 1.45 8.88
CA ASN A 208 4.30 0.59 8.40
C ASN A 208 2.93 1.01 8.97
N LEU A 209 2.84 1.27 10.27
CA LEU A 209 1.60 1.75 10.90
C LEU A 209 1.24 3.16 10.45
N GLY A 210 2.23 4.06 10.34
CA GLY A 210 2.04 5.44 9.91
C GLY A 210 1.43 5.55 8.51
N GLY A 211 1.91 4.72 7.58
CA GLY A 211 1.41 4.68 6.21
C GLY A 211 -0.11 4.47 6.10
N MET A 212 -0.76 3.86 7.09
CA MET A 212 -2.22 3.69 7.08
C MET A 212 -2.98 5.01 7.21
N GLY A 213 -2.36 6.06 7.74
CA GLY A 213 -3.02 7.32 8.11
C GLY A 213 -3.61 8.11 6.95
N THR A 214 -3.10 7.94 5.73
CA THR A 214 -3.57 8.66 4.54
C THR A 214 -3.76 7.73 3.34
N PRO A 215 -4.57 8.09 2.36
CA PRO A 215 -4.73 7.30 1.12
C PRO A 215 -3.43 7.05 0.36
N ILE A 216 -2.45 7.95 0.46
CA ILE A 216 -1.16 7.88 -0.25
C ILE A 216 -0.02 7.28 0.58
N GLY A 217 -0.21 7.10 1.88
CA GLY A 217 0.87 6.65 2.77
C GLY A 217 1.34 5.23 2.47
N THR A 218 0.46 4.39 1.92
CA THR A 218 0.80 3.03 1.50
C THR A 218 -0.09 2.58 0.33
N PRO A 219 0.43 1.80 -0.65
CA PRO A 219 -0.34 1.37 -1.81
C PRO A 219 -1.64 0.60 -1.49
N PRO A 220 -1.72 -0.28 -0.48
CA PRO A 220 -2.98 -0.92 -0.10
C PRO A 220 -4.14 0.06 0.14
N ASN A 221 -3.85 1.22 0.75
CA ASN A 221 -4.86 2.25 0.97
C ASN A 221 -5.41 2.80 -0.35
N ALA A 222 -4.52 2.98 -1.35
CA ALA A 222 -4.92 3.48 -2.65
C ALA A 222 -5.88 2.53 -3.36
N PHE A 223 -5.62 1.23 -3.29
CA PHE A 223 -6.53 0.23 -3.86
C PHE A 223 -7.90 0.31 -3.20
N ALA A 224 -7.96 0.34 -1.86
CA ALA A 224 -9.22 0.48 -1.15
C ALA A 224 -9.90 1.82 -1.48
N PHE A 225 -9.15 2.93 -1.44
CA PHE A 225 -9.65 4.28 -1.71
C PHE A 225 -10.20 4.42 -3.14
N LYS A 226 -9.49 3.86 -4.15
CA LYS A 226 -9.94 3.87 -5.54
C LYS A 226 -11.25 3.10 -5.71
N VAL A 227 -11.30 1.85 -5.20
CA VAL A 227 -12.48 0.99 -5.38
C VAL A 227 -13.71 1.56 -4.66
N LEU A 228 -13.51 2.13 -3.47
CA LEU A 228 -14.59 2.77 -2.70
C LEU A 228 -15.14 4.03 -3.38
N ASN A 229 -14.31 4.74 -4.14
CA ASN A 229 -14.65 5.99 -4.81
C ASN A 229 -14.81 5.85 -6.33
N ASP A 230 -14.84 4.62 -6.86
CA ASP A 230 -15.03 4.40 -8.30
C ASP A 230 -16.46 4.78 -8.71
N PRO A 231 -16.64 5.80 -9.59
CA PRO A 231 -17.99 6.21 -10.06
C PRO A 231 -18.74 5.11 -10.82
N ALA A 232 -17.99 4.18 -11.43
CA ALA A 232 -18.56 3.00 -12.10
C ALA A 232 -18.81 1.83 -11.15
N GLY A 233 -18.46 1.97 -9.87
CA GLY A 233 -18.50 0.92 -8.86
C GLY A 233 -19.30 1.34 -7.63
N LEU A 234 -18.60 1.59 -6.53
CA LEU A 234 -19.23 1.85 -5.22
C LEU A 234 -19.59 3.32 -4.98
N ASP A 235 -18.90 4.24 -5.62
CA ASP A 235 -19.10 5.71 -5.61
C ASP A 235 -19.42 6.32 -4.22
N MET A 236 -18.65 5.92 -3.22
CA MET A 236 -18.94 6.28 -1.82
C MET A 236 -18.53 7.72 -1.44
N GLY A 237 -17.80 8.43 -2.30
CA GLY A 237 -17.43 9.83 -2.09
C GLY A 237 -16.54 10.09 -0.85
N ILE A 238 -15.74 9.11 -0.43
CA ILE A 238 -14.84 9.23 0.72
C ILE A 238 -13.73 10.22 0.36
N SER A 239 -13.66 11.35 1.07
CA SER A 239 -12.60 12.33 0.84
C SER A 239 -11.28 11.91 1.54
N PHE A 240 -10.17 12.52 1.10
CA PHE A 240 -8.87 12.35 1.74
C PHE A 240 -8.91 12.73 3.23
N GLY A 241 -9.57 13.85 3.55
CA GLY A 241 -9.73 14.29 4.94
C GLY A 241 -10.59 13.34 5.77
N GLN A 242 -11.66 12.78 5.20
CA GLN A 242 -12.47 11.75 5.88
C GLN A 242 -11.65 10.50 6.18
N TRP A 243 -10.84 10.00 5.21
CA TRP A 243 -9.91 8.90 5.48
C TRP A 243 -9.01 9.21 6.66
N MET A 244 -8.37 10.39 6.69
CA MET A 244 -7.52 10.79 7.82
C MET A 244 -8.29 10.88 9.13
N MET A 245 -9.53 11.36 9.11
CA MET A 245 -10.34 11.56 10.31
C MET A 245 -10.56 10.26 11.09
N PHE A 246 -10.73 9.14 10.42
CA PHE A 246 -10.88 7.85 11.09
C PHE A 246 -9.58 7.07 11.20
N MET A 247 -8.66 7.16 10.23
CA MET A 247 -7.43 6.37 10.27
C MET A 247 -6.32 6.98 11.14
N CYS A 248 -6.18 8.31 11.21
CA CYS A 248 -5.14 8.93 12.05
C CYS A 248 -5.30 8.60 13.55
N PRO A 249 -6.51 8.64 14.16
CA PRO A 249 -6.67 8.21 15.55
C PRO A 249 -6.26 6.75 15.78
N LEU A 250 -6.61 5.84 14.86
CA LEU A 250 -6.18 4.44 14.92
C LEU A 250 -4.66 4.33 14.88
N VAL A 251 -4.03 5.01 13.93
CA VAL A 251 -2.57 5.00 13.77
C VAL A 251 -1.87 5.50 15.02
N ILE A 252 -2.30 6.65 15.57
CA ILE A 252 -1.71 7.21 16.81
C ILE A 252 -1.85 6.21 17.94
N PHE A 253 -3.02 5.63 18.11
CA PHE A 253 -3.26 4.62 19.14
C PHE A 253 -2.34 3.41 18.99
N LEU A 254 -2.21 2.87 17.77
CA LEU A 254 -1.35 1.72 17.48
C LEU A 254 0.14 2.04 17.66
N LEU A 255 0.58 3.25 17.32
CA LEU A 255 1.97 3.70 17.57
C LEU A 255 2.29 3.76 19.06
N VAL A 256 1.38 4.29 19.88
CA VAL A 256 1.53 4.33 21.34
C VAL A 256 1.50 2.92 21.94
N LEU A 257 0.61 2.06 21.44
CA LEU A 257 0.55 0.66 21.84
C LEU A 257 1.85 -0.08 21.49
N ALA A 258 2.37 0.12 20.29
CA ALA A 258 3.63 -0.46 19.84
C ALA A 258 4.82 0.05 20.68
N TRP A 259 4.88 1.34 20.98
CA TRP A 259 5.85 1.91 21.90
C TRP A 259 5.85 1.18 23.25
N PHE A 260 4.67 0.98 23.85
CA PHE A 260 4.53 0.30 25.14
C PHE A 260 4.99 -1.18 25.07
N ILE A 261 4.63 -1.90 23.97
CA ILE A 261 5.05 -3.28 23.74
C ILE A 261 6.56 -3.37 23.58
N ILE A 262 7.16 -2.48 22.78
CA ILE A 262 8.61 -2.44 22.55
C ILE A 262 9.35 -2.20 23.86
N LEU A 263 8.90 -1.24 24.68
CA LEU A 263 9.51 -0.95 25.99
C LEU A 263 9.47 -2.14 26.93
N LYS A 264 8.38 -2.90 26.96
CA LYS A 264 8.27 -4.09 27.82
C LYS A 264 9.19 -5.20 27.37
N ILE A 265 9.40 -5.40 26.07
CA ILE A 265 10.22 -6.48 25.52
C ILE A 265 11.70 -6.10 25.50
N PHE A 266 12.00 -4.84 25.18
CA PHE A 266 13.35 -4.30 25.05
C PHE A 266 13.57 -3.07 25.94
N PRO A 267 13.61 -3.23 27.29
CA PRO A 267 13.78 -2.12 28.22
C PRO A 267 15.16 -1.46 28.08
N PHE A 268 15.20 -0.15 28.29
CA PHE A 268 16.44 0.62 28.31
C PHE A 268 17.20 0.40 29.62
N THR A 269 18.52 0.16 29.52
CA THR A 269 19.42 0.15 30.68
C THR A 269 19.86 1.57 31.03
N LYS A 270 19.98 2.46 30.04
CA LYS A 270 20.35 3.87 30.21
C LYS A 270 19.07 4.70 30.23
N LYS A 271 18.86 5.47 31.31
CA LYS A 271 17.63 6.25 31.54
C LYS A 271 17.53 7.52 30.68
N THR A 272 18.66 8.06 30.23
CA THR A 272 18.71 9.31 29.48
C THR A 272 19.61 9.20 28.25
N ILE A 273 19.16 9.79 27.15
CA ILE A 273 19.89 9.86 25.87
C ILE A 273 20.01 11.34 25.48
N GLU A 274 21.23 11.78 25.17
CA GLU A 274 21.44 13.10 24.57
C GLU A 274 21.27 12.98 23.05
N LEU A 275 20.27 13.71 22.54
CA LEU A 275 19.94 13.72 21.13
C LEU A 275 20.78 14.78 20.43
N GLN A 276 21.68 14.38 19.54
CA GLN A 276 22.33 15.23 18.56
C GLN A 276 21.93 14.72 17.20
N ILE A 277 20.89 15.29 16.60
CA ILE A 277 20.51 14.98 15.24
C ILE A 277 21.42 15.80 14.32
N GLU A 278 22.35 15.13 13.66
CA GLU A 278 23.24 15.71 12.67
C GLU A 278 22.46 15.94 11.35
N GLY A 279 22.82 16.98 10.62
CA GLY A 279 22.27 17.33 9.32
C GLY A 279 22.21 18.84 9.14
N ASP A 280 22.63 19.32 7.99
CA ASP A 280 22.58 20.74 7.68
C ASP A 280 21.19 21.12 7.14
N VAL A 281 20.56 22.03 7.83
CA VAL A 281 19.33 22.67 7.34
C VAL A 281 19.74 23.83 6.45
N LYS A 282 19.54 23.67 5.17
CA LYS A 282 19.80 24.77 4.21
C LYS A 282 18.64 25.75 4.26
N HIS A 283 18.85 26.89 4.93
CA HIS A 283 17.91 28.01 4.91
C HIS A 283 18.07 28.79 3.59
N ASN A 284 17.33 28.35 2.57
CA ASN A 284 17.28 29.08 1.30
C ASN A 284 15.81 29.24 0.84
N TRP A 285 15.59 30.07 -0.16
CA TRP A 285 14.24 30.33 -0.68
C TRP A 285 13.54 29.05 -1.16
N ARG A 286 14.29 28.04 -1.67
CA ARG A 286 13.73 26.76 -2.11
C ARG A 286 13.13 25.98 -0.95
N THR A 287 13.80 25.96 0.21
CA THR A 287 13.27 25.32 1.42
C THR A 287 11.96 25.99 1.87
N VAL A 288 11.86 27.32 1.75
CA VAL A 288 10.62 28.04 2.06
C VAL A 288 9.51 27.67 1.09
N VAL A 289 9.79 27.66 -0.23
CA VAL A 289 8.81 27.22 -1.24
C VAL A 289 8.33 25.80 -0.96
N VAL A 290 9.25 24.87 -0.67
CA VAL A 290 8.88 23.48 -0.35
C VAL A 290 8.03 23.43 0.90
N ALA A 291 8.40 24.12 1.97
CA ALA A 291 7.65 24.11 3.24
C ALA A 291 6.22 24.66 3.03
N VAL A 292 6.10 25.82 2.37
CA VAL A 292 4.78 26.43 2.11
C VAL A 292 3.92 25.50 1.25
N THR A 293 4.47 24.98 0.15
CA THR A 293 3.74 24.08 -0.75
C THR A 293 3.34 22.78 -0.02
N PHE A 294 4.22 22.22 0.81
CA PHE A 294 3.96 21.02 1.61
C PHE A 294 2.76 21.23 2.53
N PHE A 295 2.79 22.30 3.33
CA PHE A 295 1.70 22.58 4.27
C PHE A 295 0.40 22.95 3.57
N VAL A 296 0.45 23.74 2.50
CA VAL A 296 -0.75 24.10 1.72
C VAL A 296 -1.36 22.84 1.08
N THR A 297 -0.55 21.95 0.52
CA THR A 297 -1.04 20.70 -0.07
C THR A 297 -1.75 19.83 0.98
N ILE A 298 -1.16 19.67 2.16
CA ILE A 298 -1.78 18.90 3.25
C ILE A 298 -3.09 19.54 3.71
N LEU A 299 -3.13 20.86 3.88
CA LEU A 299 -4.36 21.56 4.26
C LEU A 299 -5.45 21.39 3.20
N LEU A 300 -5.11 21.47 1.92
CA LEU A 300 -6.05 21.23 0.84
C LEU A 300 -6.49 19.77 0.76
N TRP A 301 -5.66 18.80 1.11
CA TRP A 301 -6.09 17.40 1.21
C TRP A 301 -7.07 17.18 2.36
N ILE A 302 -6.85 17.84 3.51
CA ILE A 302 -7.72 17.69 4.70
C ILE A 302 -9.05 18.40 4.47
N PHE A 303 -9.02 19.63 3.98
CA PHE A 303 -10.18 20.53 3.86
C PHE A 303 -10.70 20.67 2.43
N GLY A 304 -10.21 19.89 1.48
CA GLY A 304 -10.54 20.02 0.06
C GLY A 304 -12.05 19.84 -0.23
N LYS A 305 -12.71 18.89 0.46
CA LYS A 305 -14.18 18.69 0.30
C LYS A 305 -14.96 19.96 0.64
N GLN A 306 -14.58 20.66 1.71
CA GLN A 306 -15.22 21.93 2.12
C GLN A 306 -14.92 23.09 1.15
N LEU A 307 -13.75 23.02 0.48
CA LEU A 307 -13.30 24.04 -0.48
C LEU A 307 -13.72 23.73 -1.93
N GLY A 308 -14.39 22.60 -2.17
CA GLY A 308 -14.80 22.17 -3.50
C GLY A 308 -13.65 21.67 -4.39
N VAL A 309 -12.50 21.31 -3.80
CA VAL A 309 -11.30 20.80 -4.49
C VAL A 309 -11.04 19.36 -4.09
N ASN A 310 -10.99 18.44 -5.05
CA ASN A 310 -10.68 17.05 -4.74
C ASN A 310 -9.17 16.82 -4.52
N ALA A 311 -8.84 15.73 -3.85
CA ALA A 311 -7.46 15.40 -3.49
C ALA A 311 -6.55 15.16 -4.72
N ASN A 312 -7.09 14.60 -5.80
CA ASN A 312 -6.34 14.32 -7.02
C ASN A 312 -5.94 15.62 -7.74
N THR A 313 -6.86 16.60 -7.78
CA THR A 313 -6.55 17.95 -8.29
C THR A 313 -5.51 18.64 -7.42
N THR A 314 -5.65 18.56 -6.09
CA THR A 314 -4.69 19.10 -5.14
C THR A 314 -3.28 18.52 -5.34
N ALA A 315 -3.16 17.25 -5.72
CA ALA A 315 -1.87 16.61 -5.98
C ALA A 315 -1.08 17.23 -7.13
N MET A 316 -1.75 17.93 -8.05
CA MET A 316 -1.07 18.67 -9.12
C MET A 316 -0.38 19.94 -8.60
N LEU A 317 -0.77 20.47 -7.44
CA LEU A 317 -0.16 21.69 -6.87
C LEU A 317 1.34 21.54 -6.61
N PRO A 318 1.82 20.54 -5.85
CA PRO A 318 3.26 20.37 -5.64
C PRO A 318 4.00 20.07 -6.94
N ILE A 319 3.44 19.31 -7.87
CA ILE A 319 4.06 19.00 -9.15
C ILE A 319 4.28 20.29 -9.93
N ALA A 320 3.24 21.12 -10.08
CA ALA A 320 3.30 22.38 -10.84
C ALA A 320 4.22 23.40 -10.19
N VAL A 321 4.07 23.65 -8.89
CA VAL A 321 4.88 24.64 -8.16
C VAL A 321 6.36 24.27 -8.19
N PHE A 322 6.71 23.02 -7.95
CA PHE A 322 8.11 22.61 -7.90
C PHE A 322 8.76 22.54 -9.29
N ALA A 323 8.01 22.20 -10.32
CA ALA A 323 8.49 22.27 -11.70
C ALA A 323 8.72 23.72 -12.12
N PHE A 324 7.76 24.63 -11.88
CA PHE A 324 7.85 26.05 -12.23
C PHE A 324 8.99 26.76 -11.49
N THR A 325 9.20 26.45 -10.21
CA THR A 325 10.26 27.06 -9.39
C THR A 325 11.63 26.39 -9.57
N GLY A 326 11.71 25.30 -10.33
CA GLY A 326 12.96 24.54 -10.51
C GLY A 326 13.44 23.85 -9.22
N VAL A 327 12.58 23.65 -8.24
CA VAL A 327 12.88 22.85 -7.05
C VAL A 327 13.05 21.39 -7.45
N ILE A 328 12.14 20.87 -8.28
CA ILE A 328 12.23 19.54 -8.90
C ILE A 328 12.64 19.69 -10.35
N THR A 329 13.57 18.84 -10.79
CA THR A 329 14.10 18.76 -12.16
C THR A 329 13.74 17.41 -12.78
N ALA A 330 13.93 17.28 -14.10
CA ALA A 330 13.74 16.00 -14.79
C ALA A 330 14.57 14.85 -14.19
N LYS A 331 15.75 15.16 -13.62
CA LYS A 331 16.57 14.15 -12.94
C LYS A 331 15.92 13.66 -11.63
N ASP A 332 15.25 14.54 -10.91
CA ASP A 332 14.58 14.19 -9.66
C ASP A 332 13.36 13.29 -9.91
N LEU A 333 12.70 13.42 -11.08
CA LEU A 333 11.58 12.54 -11.47
C LEU A 333 12.00 11.07 -11.63
N GLN A 334 13.30 10.79 -11.82
CA GLN A 334 13.83 9.43 -11.83
C GLN A 334 13.81 8.78 -10.43
N MET A 335 13.65 9.56 -9.36
CA MET A 335 13.55 9.08 -7.99
C MET A 335 12.11 8.65 -7.62
N ILE A 336 11.13 8.90 -8.49
CA ILE A 336 9.76 8.40 -8.31
C ILE A 336 9.79 6.88 -8.31
N ASP A 337 9.04 6.26 -7.40
CA ASP A 337 8.88 4.82 -7.36
C ASP A 337 7.94 4.33 -8.47
N TRP A 338 8.47 4.26 -9.68
CA TRP A 338 7.76 3.80 -10.87
C TRP A 338 7.25 2.36 -10.74
N ALA A 339 7.93 1.52 -9.94
CA ALA A 339 7.49 0.16 -9.69
C ALA A 339 6.13 0.16 -8.97
N VAL A 340 5.94 1.03 -7.98
CA VAL A 340 4.64 1.20 -7.30
C VAL A 340 3.58 1.70 -8.28
N ILE A 341 3.89 2.68 -9.13
CA ILE A 341 2.95 3.21 -10.13
C ILE A 341 2.47 2.09 -11.06
N TRP A 342 3.39 1.29 -11.64
CA TRP A 342 3.03 0.16 -12.48
C TRP A 342 2.20 -0.89 -11.75
N MET A 343 2.55 -1.19 -10.49
CA MET A 343 1.80 -2.15 -9.68
C MET A 343 0.35 -1.70 -9.45
N VAL A 344 0.14 -0.43 -9.15
CA VAL A 344 -1.18 0.15 -8.94
C VAL A 344 -1.99 0.13 -10.25
N ALA A 345 -1.38 0.57 -11.35
CA ALA A 345 -2.04 0.57 -12.67
C ALA A 345 -2.47 -0.83 -13.12
N GLY A 346 -1.62 -1.86 -12.93
CA GLY A 346 -1.96 -3.25 -13.28
C GLY A 346 -3.09 -3.82 -12.42
N GLY A 347 -3.12 -3.47 -11.12
CA GLY A 347 -4.23 -3.86 -10.25
C GLY A 347 -5.56 -3.20 -10.65
N PHE A 348 -5.52 -1.90 -11.05
CA PHE A 348 -6.69 -1.20 -11.56
C PHE A 348 -7.17 -1.78 -12.89
N ALA A 349 -6.26 -2.13 -13.81
CA ALA A 349 -6.61 -2.78 -15.06
C ALA A 349 -7.28 -4.15 -14.84
N LEU A 350 -6.84 -4.90 -13.85
CA LEU A 350 -7.46 -6.17 -13.48
C LEU A 350 -8.87 -5.97 -12.91
N GLY A 351 -9.07 -4.98 -12.04
CA GLY A 351 -10.40 -4.59 -11.54
C GLY A 351 -11.33 -4.13 -12.66
N LEU A 352 -10.81 -3.28 -13.57
CA LEU A 352 -11.53 -2.87 -14.78
C LEU A 352 -11.98 -4.08 -15.61
N ALA A 353 -11.10 -5.07 -15.77
CA ALA A 353 -11.42 -6.25 -16.58
C ALA A 353 -12.55 -7.08 -15.94
N MET A 354 -12.55 -7.25 -14.62
CA MET A 354 -13.61 -7.96 -13.91
C MET A 354 -14.98 -7.29 -14.05
N ASN A 355 -15.03 -5.96 -13.90
CA ASN A 355 -16.26 -5.19 -13.98
C ASN A 355 -16.69 -4.95 -15.44
N GLY A 356 -15.77 -4.51 -16.30
CA GLY A 356 -16.06 -4.12 -17.68
C GLY A 356 -16.49 -5.27 -18.58
N THR A 357 -16.13 -6.51 -18.27
CA THR A 357 -16.62 -7.71 -18.98
C THR A 357 -17.91 -8.27 -18.40
N GLY A 358 -18.40 -7.75 -17.26
CA GLY A 358 -19.53 -8.29 -16.53
C GLY A 358 -19.23 -9.58 -15.74
N LEU A 359 -17.96 -9.98 -15.62
CA LEU A 359 -17.57 -11.18 -14.88
C LEU A 359 -17.98 -11.07 -13.40
N ALA A 360 -17.79 -9.89 -12.80
CA ALA A 360 -18.17 -9.64 -11.42
C ALA A 360 -19.69 -9.85 -11.21
N GLU A 361 -20.52 -9.33 -12.11
CA GLU A 361 -21.98 -9.48 -12.06
C GLU A 361 -22.42 -10.95 -12.20
N ASN A 362 -21.84 -11.69 -13.15
CA ASN A 362 -22.15 -13.09 -13.35
C ASN A 362 -21.72 -13.95 -12.17
N ALA A 363 -20.57 -13.65 -11.56
CA ALA A 363 -20.11 -14.32 -10.35
C ALA A 363 -21.05 -14.06 -9.16
N VAL A 364 -21.54 -12.83 -8.98
CA VAL A 364 -22.51 -12.47 -7.93
C VAL A 364 -23.82 -13.23 -8.08
N LYS A 365 -24.31 -13.40 -9.33
CA LYS A 365 -25.56 -14.13 -9.60
C LYS A 365 -25.42 -15.63 -9.35
N SER A 366 -24.25 -16.21 -9.63
CA SER A 366 -24.02 -17.66 -9.59
C SER A 366 -23.61 -18.19 -8.22
N ILE A 367 -22.96 -17.36 -7.39
CA ILE A 367 -22.45 -17.76 -6.09
C ILE A 367 -23.35 -17.19 -4.99
N PRO A 368 -23.83 -18.02 -4.04
CA PRO A 368 -24.75 -17.59 -2.99
C PRO A 368 -24.02 -16.81 -1.88
N PHE A 369 -23.38 -15.70 -2.23
CA PHE A 369 -22.63 -14.85 -1.28
C PHE A 369 -23.46 -14.39 -0.08
N GLY A 370 -24.76 -14.15 -0.27
CA GLY A 370 -25.67 -13.72 0.80
C GLY A 370 -25.85 -14.73 1.96
N GLN A 371 -25.42 -15.98 1.78
CA GLN A 371 -25.40 -17.00 2.83
C GLN A 371 -24.13 -16.96 3.69
N LEU A 372 -23.11 -16.20 3.28
CA LEU A 372 -21.86 -16.09 4.01
C LEU A 372 -22.02 -15.19 5.24
N ASN A 373 -21.38 -15.57 6.34
CA ASN A 373 -21.37 -14.73 7.54
C ASN A 373 -20.41 -13.55 7.37
N PRO A 374 -20.89 -12.29 7.47
CA PRO A 374 -20.04 -11.10 7.27
C PRO A 374 -18.83 -11.03 8.21
N ILE A 375 -18.98 -11.43 9.47
CA ILE A 375 -17.88 -11.44 10.44
C ILE A 375 -16.81 -12.46 10.04
N VAL A 376 -17.24 -13.62 9.56
CA VAL A 376 -16.33 -14.68 9.11
C VAL A 376 -15.54 -14.21 7.89
N ILE A 377 -16.21 -13.57 6.91
CA ILE A 377 -15.55 -12.99 5.73
C ILE A 377 -14.53 -11.94 6.14
N LEU A 378 -14.90 -10.99 7.00
CA LEU A 378 -14.00 -9.94 7.48
C LEU A 378 -12.76 -10.54 8.18
N VAL A 379 -12.98 -11.47 9.11
CA VAL A 379 -11.88 -12.04 9.91
C VAL A 379 -10.98 -12.94 9.05
N ILE A 380 -11.56 -13.85 8.25
CA ILE A 380 -10.77 -14.78 7.43
C ILE A 380 -10.01 -14.01 6.35
N SER A 381 -10.66 -13.11 5.61
CA SER A 381 -9.97 -12.32 4.57
C SER A 381 -8.83 -11.47 5.15
N GLY A 382 -9.03 -10.89 6.33
CA GLY A 382 -7.99 -10.16 7.03
C GLY A 382 -6.83 -11.02 7.50
N LEU A 383 -7.09 -12.18 8.07
CA LEU A 383 -6.05 -13.12 8.49
C LEU A 383 -5.27 -13.67 7.28
N VAL A 384 -5.97 -13.99 6.19
CA VAL A 384 -5.33 -14.41 4.92
C VAL A 384 -4.47 -13.26 4.37
N CYS A 385 -4.99 -12.04 4.34
CA CYS A 385 -4.24 -10.86 3.92
C CYS A 385 -2.99 -10.65 4.79
N PHE A 386 -3.14 -10.68 6.10
CA PHE A 386 -2.04 -10.55 7.06
C PHE A 386 -0.98 -11.64 6.85
N ALA A 387 -1.41 -12.89 6.69
CA ALA A 387 -0.49 -14.01 6.46
C ALA A 387 0.27 -13.85 5.14
N LEU A 388 -0.44 -13.62 4.03
CA LEU A 388 0.17 -13.44 2.71
C LEU A 388 1.13 -12.25 2.68
N SER A 389 0.73 -11.09 3.21
CA SER A 389 1.56 -9.88 3.22
C SER A 389 2.85 -10.00 4.04
N ASN A 390 2.97 -10.99 4.92
CA ASN A 390 4.23 -11.26 5.58
C ASN A 390 5.27 -11.95 4.67
N PHE A 391 4.85 -12.58 3.58
CA PHE A 391 5.72 -13.31 2.66
C PHE A 391 5.84 -12.66 1.28
N ILE A 392 4.80 -11.94 0.87
CA ILE A 392 4.74 -11.17 -0.40
C ILE A 392 4.48 -9.70 -0.11
N SER A 393 4.67 -8.83 -1.11
CA SER A 393 4.48 -7.39 -0.88
C SER A 393 3.03 -7.05 -0.51
N ASN A 394 2.87 -6.10 0.43
CA ASN A 394 1.55 -5.59 0.84
C ASN A 394 0.74 -5.09 -0.36
N THR A 395 1.41 -4.45 -1.32
CA THR A 395 0.80 -3.93 -2.55
C THR A 395 0.22 -5.05 -3.41
N ALA A 396 0.99 -6.13 -3.65
CA ALA A 396 0.54 -7.27 -4.44
C ALA A 396 -0.64 -7.99 -3.75
N THR A 397 -0.58 -8.15 -2.42
CA THR A 397 -1.67 -8.75 -1.65
C THR A 397 -2.96 -7.93 -1.75
N ALA A 398 -2.87 -6.60 -1.61
CA ALA A 398 -4.03 -5.73 -1.73
C ALA A 398 -4.60 -5.72 -3.16
N ALA A 399 -3.72 -5.64 -4.19
CA ALA A 399 -4.11 -5.71 -5.59
C ALA A 399 -4.84 -7.01 -5.96
N LEU A 400 -4.49 -8.10 -5.26
CA LEU A 400 -5.15 -9.40 -5.40
C LEU A 400 -6.49 -9.47 -4.68
N LEU A 401 -6.52 -9.10 -3.39
CA LEU A 401 -7.67 -9.37 -2.53
C LEU A 401 -8.79 -8.34 -2.68
N ILE A 402 -8.47 -7.07 -2.92
CA ILE A 402 -9.49 -6.01 -2.99
C ILE A 402 -10.48 -6.25 -4.14
N PRO A 403 -10.08 -6.56 -5.39
CA PRO A 403 -11.03 -6.86 -6.45
C PRO A 403 -11.93 -8.07 -6.13
N ILE A 404 -11.35 -9.15 -5.60
CA ILE A 404 -12.13 -10.34 -5.20
C ILE A 404 -13.19 -9.98 -4.15
N LEU A 405 -12.74 -9.29 -3.10
CA LEU A 405 -13.64 -8.94 -1.99
C LEU A 405 -14.66 -7.89 -2.38
N THR A 406 -14.40 -7.07 -3.38
CA THR A 406 -15.41 -6.16 -3.96
C THR A 406 -16.57 -6.97 -4.53
N VAL A 407 -16.30 -8.02 -5.31
CA VAL A 407 -17.33 -8.92 -5.85
C VAL A 407 -18.08 -9.62 -4.73
N VAL A 408 -17.36 -10.15 -3.73
CA VAL A 408 -17.97 -10.79 -2.56
C VAL A 408 -18.90 -9.82 -1.82
N CYS A 409 -18.43 -8.58 -1.57
CA CYS A 409 -19.23 -7.56 -0.89
C CYS A 409 -20.47 -7.16 -1.68
N GLN A 410 -20.36 -7.01 -3.00
CA GLN A 410 -21.51 -6.75 -3.87
C GLN A 410 -22.54 -7.86 -3.78
N GLY A 411 -22.10 -9.12 -3.78
CA GLY A 411 -22.98 -10.28 -3.66
C GLY A 411 -23.60 -10.46 -2.26
N MET A 412 -22.94 -9.96 -1.21
CA MET A 412 -23.47 -9.98 0.17
C MET A 412 -24.48 -8.85 0.44
N GLY A 413 -24.37 -7.72 -0.27
CA GLY A 413 -25.30 -6.60 -0.18
C GLY A 413 -25.53 -6.13 1.27
N ASP A 414 -26.81 -5.94 1.62
CA ASP A 414 -27.22 -5.40 2.93
C ASP A 414 -26.79 -6.24 4.14
N SER A 415 -26.45 -7.52 3.95
CA SER A 415 -25.98 -8.36 5.04
C SER A 415 -24.71 -7.84 5.71
N LEU A 416 -23.88 -7.06 4.97
CA LEU A 416 -22.69 -6.41 5.50
C LEU A 416 -22.98 -5.28 6.51
N GLY A 417 -24.21 -4.78 6.60
CA GLY A 417 -24.60 -3.77 7.58
C GLY A 417 -24.26 -4.14 9.02
N ILE A 418 -24.25 -5.43 9.34
CA ILE A 418 -23.85 -5.97 10.67
C ILE A 418 -22.41 -5.60 11.06
N ILE A 419 -21.53 -5.44 10.08
CA ILE A 419 -20.11 -5.08 10.28
C ILE A 419 -19.77 -3.65 9.83
N GLY A 420 -20.76 -2.83 9.44
CA GLY A 420 -20.54 -1.46 8.97
C GLY A 420 -20.32 -1.34 7.47
N GLY A 421 -20.77 -2.33 6.70
CA GLY A 421 -20.81 -2.26 5.23
C GLY A 421 -19.53 -2.67 4.51
N THR A 422 -19.55 -2.54 3.19
CA THR A 422 -18.43 -2.80 2.28
C THR A 422 -17.14 -2.06 2.65
N PRO A 423 -17.17 -0.78 3.09
CA PRO A 423 -15.94 -0.06 3.46
C PRO A 423 -15.16 -0.75 4.56
N THR A 424 -15.83 -1.34 5.54
CA THR A 424 -15.17 -2.08 6.64
C THR A 424 -14.33 -3.22 6.12
N VAL A 425 -14.80 -3.97 5.11
CA VAL A 425 -14.06 -5.08 4.51
C VAL A 425 -12.86 -4.55 3.72
N LEU A 426 -13.07 -3.61 2.81
CA LEU A 426 -12.02 -3.15 1.90
C LEU A 426 -10.93 -2.33 2.61
N ILE A 427 -11.30 -1.43 3.53
CA ILE A 427 -10.33 -0.72 4.38
C ILE A 427 -9.66 -1.71 5.33
N GLY A 428 -10.40 -2.69 5.82
CA GLY A 428 -9.89 -3.77 6.65
C GLY A 428 -8.75 -4.55 5.99
N ILE A 429 -8.81 -4.79 4.68
CA ILE A 429 -7.70 -5.40 3.92
C ILE A 429 -6.48 -4.47 3.86
N ALA A 430 -6.67 -3.17 3.65
CA ALA A 430 -5.56 -2.21 3.67
C ALA A 430 -4.87 -2.16 5.06
N VAL A 431 -5.66 -2.22 6.14
CA VAL A 431 -5.16 -2.34 7.52
C VAL A 431 -4.40 -3.66 7.72
N ALA A 432 -4.98 -4.78 7.29
CA ALA A 432 -4.36 -6.10 7.42
C ALA A 432 -3.01 -6.20 6.69
N ALA A 433 -2.94 -5.68 5.46
CA ALA A 433 -1.72 -5.62 4.68
C ALA A 433 -0.63 -4.77 5.36
N SER A 434 -1.02 -3.61 5.91
CA SER A 434 -0.08 -2.70 6.57
C SER A 434 0.38 -3.22 7.94
N CYS A 435 -0.44 -4.01 8.63
CA CYS A 435 -0.09 -4.68 9.89
C CYS A 435 0.86 -5.88 9.68
N ALA A 436 1.04 -6.37 8.46
CA ALA A 436 1.92 -7.48 8.13
C ALA A 436 3.40 -7.03 8.06
N MET A 437 4.07 -7.01 9.21
CA MET A 437 5.44 -6.51 9.39
C MET A 437 6.30 -7.43 10.26
N SER A 438 6.06 -8.75 10.17
CA SER A 438 6.68 -9.71 11.10
C SER A 438 8.06 -10.19 10.66
N LEU A 439 8.39 -10.12 9.37
CA LEU A 439 9.64 -10.64 8.81
C LEU A 439 10.48 -9.53 8.15
N PRO A 440 11.79 -9.70 8.02
CA PRO A 440 12.62 -8.76 7.25
C PRO A 440 12.16 -8.55 5.82
N ILE A 441 11.61 -9.58 5.18
CA ILE A 441 11.11 -9.55 3.80
C ILE A 441 9.70 -8.96 3.68
N SER A 442 8.94 -8.83 4.77
CA SER A 442 7.54 -8.38 4.72
C SER A 442 7.39 -6.98 4.12
N THR A 443 8.30 -6.07 4.47
CA THR A 443 8.26 -4.68 3.99
C THR A 443 9.66 -4.10 3.78
N PRO A 444 9.85 -3.15 2.85
CA PRO A 444 11.14 -2.47 2.69
C PRO A 444 11.67 -1.80 3.97
N PRO A 445 10.85 -1.11 4.81
CA PRO A 445 11.29 -0.63 6.12
C PRO A 445 11.89 -1.70 7.00
N ASN A 446 11.27 -2.88 7.03
CA ASN A 446 11.79 -4.03 7.80
C ASN A 446 13.14 -4.49 7.27
N ALA A 447 13.29 -4.62 5.96
CA ALA A 447 14.54 -5.01 5.32
C ALA A 447 15.69 -4.03 5.66
N ILE A 448 15.42 -2.72 5.57
CA ILE A 448 16.39 -1.67 5.89
C ILE A 448 16.77 -1.73 7.38
N ALA A 449 15.80 -1.86 8.27
CA ALA A 449 16.08 -1.98 9.70
C ALA A 449 16.89 -3.25 10.02
N TYR A 450 16.56 -4.37 9.39
CA TYR A 450 17.28 -5.64 9.55
C TYR A 450 18.72 -5.56 9.02
N SER A 451 18.96 -4.87 7.90
CA SER A 451 20.29 -4.70 7.30
C SER A 451 21.28 -3.91 8.18
N THR A 452 20.80 -3.20 9.21
CA THR A 452 21.67 -2.55 10.21
C THR A 452 22.47 -3.56 11.06
N GLY A 453 22.05 -4.83 11.09
CA GLY A 453 22.64 -5.87 11.96
C GLY A 453 22.35 -5.70 13.46
N LEU A 454 21.55 -4.70 13.86
CA LEU A 454 21.22 -4.41 15.26
C LEU A 454 20.05 -5.24 15.79
N ILE A 455 19.24 -5.79 14.91
CA ILE A 455 18.06 -6.59 15.24
C ILE A 455 18.15 -7.98 14.59
N GLN A 456 17.58 -8.97 15.25
CA GLN A 456 17.48 -10.32 14.72
C GLN A 456 16.06 -10.57 14.18
N GLN A 457 15.96 -11.52 13.24
CA GLN A 457 14.66 -11.91 12.67
C GLN A 457 13.64 -12.31 13.75
N LYS A 458 14.09 -12.99 14.82
CA LYS A 458 13.22 -13.37 15.95
C LYS A 458 12.67 -12.17 16.72
N ASP A 459 13.45 -11.09 16.83
CA ASP A 459 13.02 -9.86 17.52
C ASP A 459 11.93 -9.18 16.70
N MET A 460 12.15 -9.11 15.38
CA MET A 460 11.20 -8.56 14.42
C MET A 460 9.90 -9.38 14.38
N ALA A 461 10.01 -10.70 14.27
CA ALA A 461 8.85 -11.60 14.27
C ALA A 461 8.02 -11.46 15.55
N LYS A 462 8.69 -11.43 16.72
CA LYS A 462 8.00 -11.30 18.00
C LYS A 462 7.17 -10.02 18.11
N ILE A 463 7.77 -8.88 17.79
CA ILE A 463 7.06 -7.59 17.86
C ILE A 463 6.05 -7.47 16.72
N GLY A 464 6.45 -7.83 15.49
CA GLY A 464 5.60 -7.69 14.31
C GLY A 464 4.33 -8.53 14.39
N VAL A 465 4.40 -9.77 14.92
CA VAL A 465 3.20 -10.60 15.12
C VAL A 465 2.31 -10.01 16.20
N ILE A 466 2.87 -9.62 17.36
CA ILE A 466 2.07 -9.07 18.48
C ILE A 466 1.38 -7.77 18.05
N VAL A 467 2.16 -6.81 17.54
CA VAL A 467 1.63 -5.49 17.13
C VAL A 467 0.70 -5.65 15.93
N GLY A 468 1.05 -6.52 14.97
CA GLY A 468 0.24 -6.75 13.78
C GLY A 468 -1.12 -7.37 14.08
N LEU A 469 -1.19 -8.43 14.89
CA LEU A 469 -2.48 -9.05 15.26
C LEU A 469 -3.33 -8.13 16.15
N LEU A 470 -2.73 -7.42 17.09
CA LEU A 470 -3.44 -6.41 17.88
C LEU A 470 -3.93 -5.27 16.98
N GLY A 471 -3.09 -4.80 16.04
CA GLY A 471 -3.46 -3.77 15.07
C GLY A 471 -4.63 -4.19 14.20
N LEU A 472 -4.64 -5.45 13.73
CA LEU A 472 -5.74 -6.01 12.96
C LEU A 472 -7.03 -6.06 13.80
N ALA A 473 -6.97 -6.60 15.02
CA ALA A 473 -8.15 -6.73 15.89
C ALA A 473 -8.73 -5.36 16.27
N ILE A 474 -7.90 -4.42 16.67
CA ILE A 474 -8.31 -3.06 17.05
C ILE A 474 -8.81 -2.28 15.83
N GLY A 475 -8.11 -2.39 14.70
CA GLY A 475 -8.52 -1.78 13.45
C GLY A 475 -9.90 -2.25 13.00
N TYR A 476 -10.17 -3.55 13.06
CA TYR A 476 -11.48 -4.12 12.72
C TYR A 476 -12.57 -3.69 13.69
N ALA A 477 -12.29 -3.72 15.00
CA ALA A 477 -13.26 -3.24 15.99
C ALA A 477 -13.62 -1.77 15.75
N MET A 478 -12.64 -0.92 15.46
CA MET A 478 -12.87 0.49 15.14
C MET A 478 -13.67 0.63 13.84
N LEU A 479 -13.27 -0.05 12.75
CA LEU A 479 -13.95 0.04 11.46
C LEU A 479 -15.41 -0.42 11.55
N ILE A 480 -15.70 -1.48 12.31
CA ILE A 480 -17.09 -1.92 12.58
C ILE A 480 -17.86 -0.82 13.32
N CYS A 481 -17.26 -0.22 14.36
CA CYS A 481 -17.93 0.82 15.12
C CYS A 481 -18.26 2.06 14.27
N ILE A 482 -17.28 2.60 13.54
CA ILE A 482 -17.48 3.80 12.72
C ILE A 482 -18.36 3.52 11.49
N GLY A 483 -18.28 2.31 10.92
CA GLY A 483 -19.15 1.89 9.82
C GLY A 483 -20.61 1.79 10.25
N LYS A 484 -20.88 1.27 11.46
CA LYS A 484 -22.25 1.24 12.03
C LYS A 484 -22.81 2.63 12.40
N MET A 485 -21.95 3.62 12.55
CA MET A 485 -22.33 5.02 12.80
C MET A 485 -22.49 5.82 11.50
N ASP A 486 -22.42 5.18 10.34
CA ASP A 486 -22.42 5.81 9.01
C ASP A 486 -21.38 6.92 8.83
N MET A 487 -20.29 6.85 9.61
CA MET A 487 -19.23 7.87 9.58
C MET A 487 -18.24 7.68 8.41
N ILE A 488 -18.25 6.52 7.74
CA ILE A 488 -17.37 6.22 6.60
C ILE A 488 -18.03 6.66 5.29
N ALA A 489 -19.34 6.49 5.16
CA ALA A 489 -20.09 6.97 4.00
C ALA A 489 -20.11 8.50 3.99
N GLY A 490 -19.74 9.11 2.86
CA GLY A 490 -19.64 10.56 2.69
C GLY A 490 -20.99 11.28 2.49
#